data_b504e7ce96689e05f04b4f38b54b9cf2
#
_entry.id   b504e7ce96689e05f04b4f38b54b9cf2
#
_cell.length_a   1.000
_cell.length_b   1.000
_cell.length_c   1.000
_cell.angle_alpha   90.00
_cell.angle_beta   90.00
_cell.angle_gamma   90.00
#
_symmetry.space_group_name_H-M   'P 1'
#
loop_
_entity.id
_entity.type
_entity.pdbx_description
1 polymer ?
#
loop_
_entity_poly.entity_id
_entity_poly.type
_entity_poly.pdbx_seq_one_letter_code
_entity_poly.pdbx_strand_id
1 'polypeptide(L)'
;GGQLLETLPIPVLAAAVAGMGHVDVELDPDGIARSVYLRAGLNSPYWPTLALALLELDSAHPAARQALPGQRAVTSPVPSYAWRRDYRVLLPFAGPPGHFPHFSYNDVLRDRIAPAAFRNKYVLVGSTATGMNDALPTPVSGLARPMSGVEYNANVFDALRQGLTIRELPPNWSLLLTGVFTLLPMA
;
A
#
# COMPACT_ATOMS: atom_id res chain seq x y z
N GLY A 1 -25.55 6.60 -12.49
CA GLY A 1 -24.45 6.99 -11.64
C GLY A 1 -24.48 6.19 -10.35
N GLY A 2 -23.42 5.42 -10.08
CA GLY A 2 -23.30 4.69 -8.81
C GLY A 2 -22.95 5.66 -7.67
N GLN A 3 -23.51 5.44 -6.49
CA GLN A 3 -23.08 6.12 -5.28
C GLN A 3 -21.76 5.51 -4.82
N LEU A 4 -20.76 6.36 -4.54
CA LEU A 4 -19.56 5.94 -3.82
C LEU A 4 -19.93 5.75 -2.35
N LEU A 5 -19.70 4.56 -1.83
CA LEU A 5 -19.93 4.21 -0.44
C LEU A 5 -18.60 3.79 0.19
N GLU A 6 -18.32 4.33 1.37
CA GLU A 6 -17.23 3.81 2.20
C GLU A 6 -17.75 2.56 2.93
N THR A 7 -17.05 1.44 2.73
CA THR A 7 -17.35 0.21 3.48
C THR A 7 -16.49 0.19 4.73
N LEU A 8 -17.10 0.41 5.87
CA LEU A 8 -16.46 0.32 7.19
C LEU A 8 -16.58 -1.10 7.77
N PRO A 9 -15.69 -1.47 8.68
CA PRO A 9 -15.88 -2.68 9.48
C PRO A 9 -17.22 -2.64 10.22
N ILE A 10 -17.77 -3.82 10.53
CA ILE A 10 -18.99 -3.89 11.35
C ILE A 10 -18.78 -3.18 12.69
N PRO A 11 -19.82 -2.55 13.28
CA PRO A 11 -19.67 -1.67 14.44
C PRO A 11 -18.94 -2.29 15.64
N VAL A 12 -19.17 -3.58 15.90
CA VAL A 12 -18.51 -4.28 17.01
C VAL A 12 -16.99 -4.39 16.80
N LEU A 13 -16.52 -4.57 15.57
CA LEU A 13 -15.09 -4.58 15.26
C LEU A 13 -14.53 -3.17 15.26
N ALA A 14 -15.22 -2.22 14.64
CA ALA A 14 -14.82 -0.83 14.61
C ALA A 14 -14.62 -0.22 16.01
N ALA A 15 -15.45 -0.62 16.98
CA ALA A 15 -15.33 -0.17 18.36
C ALA A 15 -14.19 -0.83 19.15
N ALA A 16 -13.70 -1.99 18.69
CA ALA A 16 -12.69 -2.79 19.40
C ALA A 16 -11.25 -2.56 18.88
N VAL A 17 -11.08 -1.91 17.71
CA VAL A 17 -9.76 -1.72 17.12
C VAL A 17 -9.06 -0.47 17.63
N ALA A 18 -7.75 -0.51 17.74
CA ALA A 18 -6.92 0.64 18.12
C ALA A 18 -6.79 1.70 17.00
N GLY A 19 -7.04 1.33 15.75
CA GLY A 19 -7.00 2.21 14.60
C GLY A 19 -7.58 1.56 13.36
N MET A 20 -7.88 2.37 12.35
CA MET A 20 -8.40 1.93 11.06
C MET A 20 -7.60 2.54 9.93
N GLY A 21 -7.50 1.83 8.82
CA GLY A 21 -6.85 2.31 7.61
C GLY A 21 -7.51 1.76 6.36
N HIS A 22 -7.38 2.50 5.24
CA HIS A 22 -7.88 2.04 3.96
C HIS A 22 -6.91 1.04 3.31
N VAL A 23 -7.45 0.20 2.45
CA VAL A 23 -6.70 -0.76 1.61
C VAL A 23 -6.89 -0.45 0.12
N ASP A 24 -7.24 0.79 -0.20
CA ASP A 24 -7.43 1.25 -1.57
C ASP A 24 -6.12 1.20 -2.35
N VAL A 25 -6.16 0.60 -3.53
CA VAL A 25 -5.03 0.49 -4.46
C VAL A 25 -5.46 0.99 -5.83
N GLU A 26 -4.66 1.85 -6.43
CA GLU A 26 -4.82 2.26 -7.81
C GLU A 26 -3.82 1.50 -8.68
N LEU A 27 -4.33 0.92 -9.75
CA LEU A 27 -3.49 0.30 -10.78
C LEU A 27 -3.07 1.36 -11.80
N ASP A 28 -1.82 1.30 -12.23
CA ASP A 28 -1.37 2.10 -13.36
C ASP A 28 -2.13 1.70 -14.64
N PRO A 29 -2.07 2.50 -15.74
CA PRO A 29 -2.79 2.21 -16.98
C PRO A 29 -2.50 0.85 -17.61
N ASP A 30 -1.36 0.23 -17.27
CA ASP A 30 -0.98 -1.11 -17.71
C ASP A 30 -1.46 -2.22 -16.75
N GLY A 31 -2.27 -1.88 -15.75
CA GLY A 31 -2.83 -2.83 -14.78
C GLY A 31 -1.88 -3.28 -13.67
N ILE A 32 -0.73 -2.60 -13.49
CA ILE A 32 0.27 -2.96 -12.48
C ILE A 32 0.19 -2.01 -11.28
N ALA A 33 0.18 -2.55 -10.07
CA ALA A 33 0.24 -1.79 -8.82
C ALA A 33 1.69 -1.44 -8.48
N ARG A 34 2.07 -0.17 -8.67
CA ARG A 34 3.42 0.32 -8.36
C ARG A 34 3.46 1.30 -7.20
N SER A 35 2.33 1.87 -6.87
CA SER A 35 2.25 2.97 -5.91
C SER A 35 1.12 2.77 -4.93
N VAL A 36 1.23 3.44 -3.80
CA VAL A 36 0.18 3.55 -2.79
C VAL A 36 -0.08 5.02 -2.48
N TYR A 37 -1.31 5.34 -2.14
CA TYR A 37 -1.66 6.62 -1.55
C TYR A 37 -1.71 6.46 -0.04
N LEU A 38 -0.90 7.23 0.68
CA LEU A 38 -0.81 7.10 2.14
C LEU A 38 -2.06 7.60 2.85
N ARG A 39 -2.83 8.47 2.19
CA ARG A 39 -4.13 8.94 2.68
C ARG A 39 -5.16 8.92 1.58
N ALA A 40 -6.37 8.48 1.92
CA ALA A 40 -7.52 8.51 1.01
C ALA A 40 -8.83 8.67 1.81
N GLY A 41 -9.92 9.01 1.14
CA GLY A 41 -11.23 9.14 1.77
C GLY A 41 -12.25 9.85 0.90
N LEU A 42 -13.51 9.78 1.28
CA LEU A 42 -14.60 10.45 0.58
C LEU A 42 -14.56 11.95 0.86
N ASN A 43 -14.53 12.76 -0.18
CA ASN A 43 -14.40 14.23 -0.16
C ASN A 43 -13.07 14.77 0.39
N SER A 44 -12.39 14.04 1.27
CA SER A 44 -11.14 14.43 1.89
C SER A 44 -10.28 13.19 2.22
N PRO A 45 -8.96 13.24 2.05
CA PRO A 45 -8.07 12.10 2.28
C PRO A 45 -7.76 11.92 3.78
N TYR A 46 -8.76 11.57 4.58
CA TYR A 46 -8.64 11.48 6.04
C TYR A 46 -8.21 10.12 6.57
N TRP A 47 -8.49 9.03 5.84
CA TRP A 47 -8.04 7.69 6.24
C TRP A 47 -6.58 7.49 5.91
N PRO A 48 -5.73 7.07 6.87
CA PRO A 48 -4.42 6.53 6.54
C PRO A 48 -4.55 5.22 5.78
N THR A 49 -3.55 4.82 4.97
CA THR A 49 -3.48 3.43 4.51
C THR A 49 -3.28 2.49 5.70
N LEU A 50 -3.70 1.23 5.58
CA LEU A 50 -3.57 0.23 6.66
C LEU A 50 -2.14 0.15 7.21
N ALA A 51 -1.15 0.17 6.31
CA ALA A 51 0.26 0.16 6.69
C ALA A 51 0.68 1.40 7.49
N LEU A 52 0.19 2.59 7.10
CA LEU A 52 0.45 3.84 7.82
C LEU A 52 -0.25 3.83 9.18
N ALA A 53 -1.51 3.38 9.25
CA ALA A 53 -2.24 3.25 10.50
C ALA A 53 -1.51 2.34 11.50
N LEU A 54 -0.98 1.22 11.02
CA LEU A 54 -0.19 0.30 11.85
C LEU A 54 1.10 0.95 12.36
N LEU A 55 1.77 1.72 11.50
CA LEU A 55 2.98 2.45 11.88
C LEU A 55 2.69 3.58 12.88
N GLU A 56 1.58 4.31 12.71
CA GLU A 56 1.16 5.38 13.62
C GLU A 56 0.80 4.84 15.02
N LEU A 57 0.29 3.61 15.10
CA LEU A 57 0.05 2.91 16.37
C LEU A 57 1.35 2.52 17.10
N ASP A 58 2.41 2.23 16.36
CA ASP A 58 3.75 2.02 16.91
C ASP A 58 4.46 3.36 17.11
N SER A 59 3.95 4.17 18.02
CA SER A 59 4.46 5.53 18.31
C SER A 59 5.93 5.53 18.78
N ALA A 60 6.49 4.41 19.20
CA ALA A 60 7.89 4.27 19.57
C ALA A 60 8.79 4.21 18.33
N HIS A 61 8.27 3.81 17.17
CA HIS A 61 9.07 3.70 15.96
C HIS A 61 9.40 5.08 15.38
N PRO A 62 10.67 5.38 15.05
CA PRO A 62 11.08 6.69 14.53
C PRO A 62 10.31 7.14 13.28
N ALA A 63 9.98 6.22 12.38
CA ALA A 63 9.26 6.52 11.15
C ALA A 63 7.83 7.04 11.40
N ALA A 64 7.18 6.70 12.52
CA ALA A 64 5.87 7.21 12.89
C ALA A 64 5.83 8.73 13.12
N ARG A 65 6.99 9.33 13.38
CA ARG A 65 7.15 10.77 13.68
C ARG A 65 7.68 11.58 12.49
N GLN A 66 7.97 10.94 11.38
CA GLN A 66 8.48 11.62 10.20
C GLN A 66 7.35 12.27 9.40
N ALA A 67 7.68 13.30 8.63
CA ALA A 67 6.76 13.86 7.66
C ALA A 67 6.41 12.78 6.61
N LEU A 68 5.13 12.73 6.22
CA LEU A 68 4.68 11.75 5.23
C LEU A 68 5.45 11.94 3.93
N PRO A 69 6.04 10.87 3.41
CA PRO A 69 6.64 10.90 2.08
C PRO A 69 5.54 10.98 1.01
N GLY A 70 5.95 11.27 -0.21
CA GLY A 70 5.07 11.18 -1.37
C GLY A 70 4.64 12.52 -1.92
N GLN A 71 4.05 12.43 -3.10
CA GLN A 71 3.56 13.58 -3.84
C GLN A 71 2.15 13.95 -3.36
N ARG A 72 1.95 15.20 -3.01
CA ARG A 72 0.64 15.71 -2.68
C ARG A 72 -0.22 15.87 -3.93
N ALA A 73 -1.49 15.54 -3.78
CA ALA A 73 -2.46 15.81 -4.83
C ALA A 73 -2.61 17.34 -5.02
N VAL A 74 -2.69 17.77 -6.27
CA VAL A 74 -3.01 19.16 -6.59
C VAL A 74 -4.45 19.44 -6.13
N THR A 75 -4.62 20.49 -5.34
CA THR A 75 -5.94 20.97 -4.89
C THR A 75 -6.66 21.62 -6.04
N SER A 76 -7.34 20.82 -6.86
CA SER A 76 -8.34 21.32 -7.82
C SER A 76 -9.72 21.31 -7.15
N PRO A 77 -10.63 22.21 -7.53
CA PRO A 77 -12.02 22.10 -7.10
C PRO A 77 -12.57 20.74 -7.56
N VAL A 78 -12.97 19.92 -6.61
CA VAL A 78 -13.39 18.53 -6.88
C VAL A 78 -14.89 18.43 -6.65
N PRO A 79 -15.60 17.64 -7.48
CA PRO A 79 -17.01 17.36 -7.27
C PRO A 79 -17.29 16.83 -5.88
N SER A 80 -18.44 17.15 -5.30
CA SER A 80 -18.94 16.50 -4.09
C SER A 80 -19.03 14.99 -4.33
N TYR A 81 -18.75 14.19 -3.28
CA TYR A 81 -18.75 12.72 -3.33
C TYR A 81 -17.68 12.08 -4.24
N ALA A 82 -16.49 12.70 -4.30
CA ALA A 82 -15.34 12.10 -4.95
C ALA A 82 -14.45 11.38 -3.93
N TRP A 83 -13.96 10.20 -4.30
CA TRP A 83 -12.89 9.55 -3.56
C TRP A 83 -11.59 10.30 -3.81
N ARG A 84 -10.97 10.76 -2.75
CA ARG A 84 -9.73 11.56 -2.82
C ARG A 84 -8.56 10.77 -2.29
N ARG A 85 -7.45 10.88 -3.01
CA ARG A 85 -6.17 10.23 -2.67
C ARG A 85 -5.11 11.30 -2.53
N ASP A 86 -4.19 11.14 -1.56
CA ASP A 86 -3.08 12.05 -1.32
C ASP A 86 -1.83 11.29 -0.87
N TYR A 87 -0.67 11.91 -0.99
CA TYR A 87 0.63 11.34 -0.67
C TYR A 87 0.94 10.07 -1.46
N ARG A 88 0.96 10.18 -2.80
CA ARG A 88 1.35 9.07 -3.67
C ARG A 88 2.82 8.73 -3.48
N VAL A 89 3.11 7.45 -3.26
CA VAL A 89 4.45 6.90 -3.06
C VAL A 89 4.65 5.72 -3.99
N LEU A 90 5.76 5.69 -4.73
CA LEU A 90 6.20 4.49 -5.44
C LEU A 90 6.85 3.52 -4.46
N LEU A 91 6.49 2.24 -4.57
CA LEU A 91 6.92 1.20 -3.65
C LEU A 91 8.19 0.48 -4.14
N PRO A 92 9.25 0.46 -3.33
CA PRO A 92 10.32 -0.50 -3.49
C PRO A 92 9.87 -1.84 -2.90
N PHE A 93 9.37 -2.75 -3.73
CA PHE A 93 8.95 -4.06 -3.26
C PHE A 93 10.15 -4.86 -2.72
N ALA A 94 9.99 -5.47 -1.54
CA ALA A 94 11.04 -6.27 -0.90
C ALA A 94 11.33 -7.57 -1.68
N GLY A 95 10.33 -8.12 -2.37
CA GLY A 95 10.51 -9.33 -3.17
C GLY A 95 9.23 -9.79 -3.88
N PRO A 96 9.32 -10.91 -4.62
CA PRO A 96 8.19 -11.50 -5.32
C PRO A 96 7.17 -12.11 -4.35
N PRO A 97 5.97 -12.52 -4.84
CA PRO A 97 4.97 -13.20 -4.01
C PRO A 97 5.54 -14.39 -3.25
N GLY A 98 5.31 -14.42 -1.94
CA GLY A 98 5.87 -15.42 -1.03
C GLY A 98 7.17 -15.00 -0.36
N HIS A 99 7.60 -13.75 -0.51
CA HIS A 99 8.80 -13.21 0.15
C HIS A 99 8.67 -13.17 1.68
N PHE A 100 7.52 -12.74 2.17
CA PHE A 100 7.26 -12.73 3.62
C PHE A 100 6.83 -14.12 4.10
N PRO A 101 7.18 -14.52 5.35
CA PRO A 101 6.72 -15.79 5.91
C PRO A 101 5.20 -15.86 5.97
N HIS A 102 4.64 -16.96 5.49
CA HIS A 102 3.20 -17.21 5.47
C HIS A 102 2.85 -18.40 6.36
N PHE A 103 1.77 -18.26 7.11
CA PHE A 103 1.18 -19.33 7.91
C PHE A 103 -0.29 -19.46 7.56
N SER A 104 -0.76 -20.71 7.45
CA SER A 104 -2.18 -20.97 7.26
C SER A 104 -2.96 -20.53 8.51
N TYR A 105 -4.01 -19.72 8.31
CA TYR A 105 -4.92 -19.33 9.40
C TYR A 105 -5.49 -20.55 10.13
N ASN A 106 -5.83 -21.61 9.40
CA ASN A 106 -6.32 -22.87 9.97
C ASN A 106 -5.26 -23.57 10.83
N ASP A 107 -3.98 -23.48 10.50
CA ASP A 107 -2.92 -24.08 11.30
C ASP A 107 -2.66 -23.28 12.58
N VAL A 108 -2.81 -21.96 12.50
CA VAL A 108 -2.77 -21.10 13.70
C VAL A 108 -3.92 -21.44 14.65
N LEU A 109 -5.16 -21.54 14.13
CA LEU A 109 -6.33 -21.90 14.94
C LEU A 109 -6.25 -23.29 15.58
N ARG A 110 -5.49 -24.20 15.00
CA ARG A 110 -5.27 -25.56 15.51
C ARG A 110 -4.00 -25.71 16.34
N ASP A 111 -3.40 -24.61 16.78
CA ASP A 111 -2.17 -24.59 17.58
C ASP A 111 -1.00 -25.35 16.94
N ARG A 112 -0.97 -25.43 15.60
CA ARG A 112 0.12 -26.11 14.86
C ARG A 112 1.34 -25.22 14.65
N ILE A 113 1.19 -23.92 14.85
CA ILE A 113 2.24 -22.93 14.72
C ILE A 113 2.69 -22.48 16.10
N ALA A 114 3.96 -22.64 16.40
CA ALA A 114 4.51 -22.25 17.69
C ALA A 114 4.32 -20.75 17.96
N PRO A 115 3.86 -20.30 19.13
CA PRO A 115 3.67 -18.89 19.47
C PRO A 115 4.94 -18.02 19.27
N ALA A 116 6.12 -18.64 19.35
CA ALA A 116 7.39 -17.97 19.08
C ALA A 116 7.52 -17.42 17.66
N ALA A 117 6.77 -17.98 16.69
CA ALA A 117 6.76 -17.49 15.30
C ALA A 117 6.19 -16.06 15.18
N PHE A 118 5.34 -15.67 16.13
CA PHE A 118 4.65 -14.36 16.13
C PHE A 118 5.21 -13.37 17.15
N ARG A 119 6.09 -13.85 18.06
CA ARG A 119 6.63 -13.00 19.13
C ARG A 119 7.47 -11.86 18.56
N ASN A 120 7.18 -10.62 18.96
CA ASN A 120 7.86 -9.40 18.50
C ASN A 120 7.79 -9.23 16.96
N LYS A 121 6.69 -9.64 16.35
CA LYS A 121 6.44 -9.48 14.92
C LYS A 121 5.17 -8.67 14.69
N TYR A 122 5.16 -7.91 13.60
CA TYR A 122 3.93 -7.42 13.02
C TYR A 122 3.28 -8.57 12.25
N VAL A 123 2.02 -8.83 12.54
CA VAL A 123 1.27 -9.92 11.91
C VAL A 123 0.11 -9.33 11.13
N LEU A 124 0.10 -9.57 9.83
CA LEU A 124 -1.01 -9.19 8.97
C LEU A 124 -1.86 -10.43 8.69
N VAL A 125 -3.17 -10.27 8.80
CA VAL A 125 -4.14 -11.33 8.47
C VAL A 125 -4.95 -10.87 7.26
N GLY A 126 -5.00 -11.70 6.23
CA GLY A 126 -5.75 -11.39 5.02
C GLY A 126 -6.13 -12.62 4.24
N SER A 127 -7.08 -12.46 3.34
CA SER A 127 -7.52 -13.54 2.46
C SER A 127 -6.53 -13.74 1.33
N THR A 128 -6.19 -15.00 1.05
CA THR A 128 -5.36 -15.39 -0.09
C THR A 128 -6.03 -16.48 -0.93
N ALA A 129 -7.28 -16.82 -0.62
CA ALA A 129 -8.02 -17.87 -1.30
C ALA A 129 -8.36 -17.47 -2.74
N THR A 130 -8.24 -18.41 -3.66
CA THR A 130 -8.65 -18.24 -5.06
C THR A 130 -10.12 -17.82 -5.13
N GLY A 131 -10.42 -16.79 -5.93
CA GLY A 131 -11.78 -16.28 -6.10
C GLY A 131 -12.18 -15.15 -5.14
N MET A 132 -11.34 -14.79 -4.18
CA MET A 132 -11.60 -13.64 -3.29
C MET A 132 -11.23 -12.29 -3.93
N ASN A 133 -10.69 -12.28 -5.15
CA ASN A 133 -10.30 -11.11 -5.95
C ASN A 133 -9.37 -10.11 -5.21
N ASP A 134 -8.60 -10.58 -4.24
CA ASP A 134 -7.63 -9.78 -3.50
C ASP A 134 -6.21 -10.13 -3.96
N ALA A 135 -5.98 -10.01 -5.27
CA ALA A 135 -4.68 -10.28 -5.86
C ALA A 135 -4.33 -9.18 -6.88
N LEU A 136 -3.15 -8.61 -6.76
CA LEU A 136 -2.68 -7.45 -7.48
C LEU A 136 -1.43 -7.79 -8.31
N PRO A 137 -1.43 -7.53 -9.62
CA PRO A 137 -0.21 -7.53 -10.40
C PRO A 137 0.73 -6.42 -9.91
N THR A 138 1.99 -6.77 -9.64
CA THR A 138 3.03 -5.83 -9.18
C THR A 138 4.27 -5.94 -10.07
N PRO A 139 5.22 -5.00 -10.04
CA PRO A 139 6.45 -5.08 -10.83
C PRO A 139 7.27 -6.36 -10.57
N VAL A 140 7.13 -6.95 -9.37
CA VAL A 140 7.88 -8.15 -8.97
C VAL A 140 7.07 -9.44 -9.10
N SER A 141 5.78 -9.35 -9.41
CA SER A 141 4.90 -10.52 -9.58
C SER A 141 4.48 -10.75 -11.02
N GLY A 142 4.28 -9.67 -11.78
CA GLY A 142 3.64 -9.71 -13.08
C GLY A 142 2.18 -10.18 -13.04
N LEU A 143 1.62 -10.44 -14.23
CA LEU A 143 0.23 -10.87 -14.39
C LEU A 143 0.02 -12.36 -14.09
N ALA A 144 1.04 -13.18 -14.32
CA ALA A 144 0.92 -14.66 -14.22
C ALA A 144 0.78 -15.16 -12.78
N ARG A 145 1.34 -14.44 -11.82
CA ARG A 145 1.30 -14.80 -10.40
C ARG A 145 1.12 -13.56 -9.54
N PRO A 146 -0.07 -12.95 -9.54
CA PRO A 146 -0.31 -11.71 -8.83
C PRO A 146 -0.06 -11.86 -7.32
N MET A 147 0.35 -10.77 -6.68
CA MET A 147 0.60 -10.69 -5.26
C MET A 147 -0.72 -10.55 -4.49
N SER A 148 -0.87 -11.23 -3.37
CA SER A 148 -2.06 -11.04 -2.52
C SER A 148 -2.10 -9.64 -1.90
N GLY A 149 -3.30 -9.09 -1.67
CA GLY A 149 -3.45 -7.76 -1.08
C GLY A 149 -2.84 -7.65 0.30
N VAL A 150 -2.87 -8.71 1.11
CA VAL A 150 -2.20 -8.74 2.41
C VAL A 150 -0.68 -8.62 2.27
N GLU A 151 -0.08 -9.28 1.28
CA GLU A 151 1.35 -9.21 1.02
C GLU A 151 1.74 -7.87 0.39
N TYR A 152 0.87 -7.30 -0.47
CA TYR A 152 1.04 -5.93 -0.94
C TYR A 152 1.10 -4.94 0.23
N ASN A 153 0.16 -5.03 1.19
CA ASN A 153 0.17 -4.19 2.39
C ASN A 153 1.40 -4.44 3.28
N ALA A 154 1.92 -5.67 3.32
CA ALA A 154 3.19 -5.98 4.00
C ALA A 154 4.37 -5.24 3.36
N ASN A 155 4.44 -5.19 2.02
CA ASN A 155 5.45 -4.41 1.29
C ASN A 155 5.31 -2.90 1.57
N VAL A 156 4.08 -2.37 1.59
CA VAL A 156 3.84 -0.96 1.96
C VAL A 156 4.36 -0.67 3.36
N PHE A 157 4.00 -1.52 4.32
CA PHE A 157 4.42 -1.37 5.71
C PHE A 157 5.94 -1.44 5.87
N ASP A 158 6.58 -2.41 5.23
CA ASP A 158 8.04 -2.59 5.29
C ASP A 158 8.77 -1.38 4.69
N ALA A 159 8.32 -0.88 3.53
CA ALA A 159 8.87 0.31 2.90
C ALA A 159 8.76 1.55 3.80
N LEU A 160 7.58 1.80 4.38
CA LEU A 160 7.36 2.93 5.27
C LEU A 160 8.19 2.81 6.55
N ARG A 161 8.23 1.63 7.15
CA ARG A 161 8.99 1.37 8.37
C ARG A 161 10.49 1.58 8.19
N GLN A 162 11.02 1.23 7.03
CA GLN A 162 12.44 1.43 6.70
C GLN A 162 12.74 2.83 6.16
N GLY A 163 11.72 3.67 5.93
CA GLY A 163 11.87 4.98 5.30
C GLY A 163 12.28 4.89 3.82
N LEU A 164 12.03 3.74 3.19
CA LEU A 164 12.35 3.50 1.79
C LEU A 164 11.20 3.98 0.91
N THR A 165 11.47 5.01 0.11
CA THR A 165 10.50 5.51 -0.88
C THR A 165 11.22 5.84 -2.17
N ILE A 166 10.59 5.51 -3.30
CA ILE A 166 11.08 5.89 -4.62
C ILE A 166 10.46 7.25 -4.95
N ARG A 167 11.30 8.23 -5.25
CA ARG A 167 10.85 9.54 -5.73
C ARG A 167 10.86 9.57 -7.24
N GLU A 168 9.76 10.01 -7.82
CA GLU A 168 9.71 10.29 -9.25
C GLU A 168 10.58 11.48 -9.57
N LEU A 169 11.29 11.40 -10.70
CA LEU A 169 12.05 12.54 -11.22
C LEU A 169 11.08 13.65 -11.66
N PRO A 170 11.36 14.91 -11.32
CA PRO A 170 10.59 16.02 -11.86
C PRO A 170 10.53 15.98 -13.38
N PRO A 171 9.40 16.37 -14.01
CA PRO A 171 9.22 16.28 -15.47
C PRO A 171 10.34 16.92 -16.29
N ASN A 172 10.89 18.04 -15.85
CA ASN A 172 11.99 18.76 -16.51
C ASN A 172 13.26 17.90 -16.59
N TRP A 173 13.61 17.19 -15.52
CA TRP A 173 14.76 16.28 -15.51
C TRP A 173 14.51 15.04 -16.36
N SER A 174 13.28 14.53 -16.35
CA SER A 174 12.89 13.40 -17.21
C SER A 174 13.04 13.76 -18.69
N LEU A 175 12.56 14.94 -19.11
CA LEU A 175 12.70 15.43 -20.47
C LEU A 175 14.16 15.63 -20.86
N LEU A 176 14.97 16.22 -19.98
CA LEU A 176 16.39 16.45 -20.22
C LEU A 176 17.15 15.13 -20.41
N LEU A 177 16.93 14.17 -19.52
CA LEU A 177 17.56 12.85 -19.63
C LEU A 177 17.12 12.11 -20.89
N THR A 178 15.82 12.16 -21.23
CA THR A 178 15.31 11.56 -22.46
C THR A 178 15.98 12.18 -23.67
N GLY A 179 16.11 13.52 -23.73
CA GLY A 179 16.81 14.22 -24.80
C GLY A 179 18.29 13.81 -24.92
N VAL A 180 19.01 13.72 -23.81
CA VAL A 180 20.41 13.29 -23.78
C VAL A 180 20.54 11.86 -24.29
N PHE A 181 19.74 10.91 -23.79
CA PHE A 181 19.83 9.50 -24.18
C PHE A 181 19.37 9.23 -25.62
N THR A 182 18.50 10.06 -26.17
CA THR A 182 18.11 9.95 -27.60
C THR A 182 19.14 10.51 -28.54
N LEU A 183 19.92 11.52 -28.13
CA LEU A 183 20.94 12.15 -28.98
C LEU A 183 22.31 11.46 -28.89
N LEU A 184 22.64 10.82 -27.79
CA LEU A 184 23.91 10.11 -27.59
C LEU A 184 24.24 9.05 -28.68
N PRO A 185 23.29 8.23 -29.19
CA PRO A 185 23.60 7.28 -30.26
C PRO A 185 23.80 7.89 -31.64
N MET A 186 23.56 9.21 -31.81
CA MET A 186 23.69 9.91 -33.07
C MET A 186 25.02 10.69 -33.18
N ALA A 187 25.82 10.72 -32.13
CA ALA A 187 27.14 11.35 -32.09
C ALA A 187 28.25 10.30 -32.20
#